data_a2434f7d584fb4c44fd7192748faea5d
#
_entry.id   a2434f7d584fb4c44fd7192748faea5d
#
_cell.length_a   1.000
_cell.length_b   1.000
_cell.length_c   1.000
_cell.angle_alpha   90.00
_cell.angle_beta   90.00
_cell.angle_gamma   90.00
#
_symmetry.space_group_name_H-M   'P 1'
#
loop_
_entity.id
_entity.type
_entity.pdbx_description
1 polymer ?
#
loop_
_entity_poly.entity_id
_entity_poly.type
_entity_poly.pdbx_seq_one_letter_code
_entity_poly.pdbx_strand_id
1 'polypeptide(L)'
;MNVSDKKISVIIPAFNEEKAISKVVAGLKNLSFVDEIIVVDDGSTDSTKQIAIESGSKVISHQNTCGYGASLKTGIIDSKNDVIAFIDADAQHSPEDLIRMLEYIDEHDIVIGARQTGTHSPLWRKPGKKLIHMLANYLAGFKIPDLNCGLRIIKKDLILPYLKIFPNKFSFSTTSTVFFIKDGFRVKFTPIHAKKRIGTSTLKIRHGLDTIILVLRMITLFEPFKIFLPISISIFSFGFIYALVEVLRFRQFSATSLFLGIASLLVFFFGMIADQIATVRKEMRYTK
;
A
#
# COMPACT_ATOMS: atom_id res chain seq x y z
N MET A 1 -18.04 1.28 23.86
CA MET A 1 -18.81 2.27 23.08
C MET A 1 -19.60 1.50 22.04
N ASN A 2 -20.90 1.71 21.89
CA ASN A 2 -21.65 1.01 20.85
C ASN A 2 -21.19 1.47 19.46
N VAL A 3 -21.12 0.54 18.49
CA VAL A 3 -20.73 0.80 17.09
C VAL A 3 -21.56 1.96 16.48
N SER A 4 -22.83 2.07 16.91
CA SER A 4 -23.77 3.12 16.46
C SER A 4 -23.39 4.55 16.87
N ASP A 5 -22.59 4.73 17.91
CA ASP A 5 -22.24 6.04 18.45
C ASP A 5 -21.01 6.66 17.76
N LYS A 6 -20.28 5.86 16.98
CA LYS A 6 -19.10 6.30 16.22
C LYS A 6 -19.53 6.92 14.91
N LYS A 7 -19.03 8.11 14.63
CA LYS A 7 -19.21 8.77 13.33
C LYS A 7 -17.94 8.63 12.51
N ILE A 8 -18.09 8.23 11.25
CA ILE A 8 -16.94 8.05 10.33
C ILE A 8 -17.12 8.85 9.05
N SER A 9 -16.00 9.28 8.48
CA SER A 9 -15.93 9.78 7.10
C SER A 9 -15.51 8.64 6.16
N VAL A 10 -16.27 8.39 5.11
CA VAL A 10 -15.94 7.38 4.10
C VAL A 10 -15.38 8.06 2.87
N ILE A 11 -14.18 7.67 2.46
CA ILE A 11 -13.44 8.21 1.31
C ILE A 11 -13.50 7.20 0.16
N ILE A 12 -13.95 7.65 -1.00
CA ILE A 12 -14.14 6.85 -2.21
C ILE A 12 -13.29 7.45 -3.33
N PRO A 13 -12.09 6.91 -3.64
CA PRO A 13 -11.35 7.30 -4.83
C PRO A 13 -12.07 6.76 -6.08
N ALA A 14 -12.39 7.65 -7.03
CA ALA A 14 -13.13 7.30 -8.24
C ALA A 14 -12.42 7.79 -9.50
N PHE A 15 -12.38 6.95 -10.54
CA PHE A 15 -11.92 7.30 -11.88
C PHE A 15 -12.63 6.45 -12.92
N ASN A 16 -13.55 7.07 -13.68
CA ASN A 16 -14.38 6.41 -14.69
C ASN A 16 -15.18 5.22 -14.13
N GLU A 17 -15.96 5.47 -13.08
CA GLU A 17 -16.77 4.48 -12.37
C GLU A 17 -18.28 4.84 -12.37
N GLU A 18 -18.76 5.50 -13.45
CA GLU A 18 -20.16 5.94 -13.61
C GLU A 18 -21.19 4.82 -13.37
N LYS A 19 -20.82 3.54 -13.71
CA LYS A 19 -21.73 2.39 -13.61
C LYS A 19 -21.88 1.86 -12.18
N ALA A 20 -20.98 2.24 -11.27
CA ALA A 20 -20.91 1.62 -9.94
C ALA A 20 -21.05 2.63 -8.79
N ILE A 21 -20.63 3.88 -8.98
CA ILE A 21 -20.52 4.88 -7.92
C ILE A 21 -21.85 5.14 -7.18
N SER A 22 -22.97 5.26 -7.90
CA SER A 22 -24.29 5.47 -7.29
C SER A 22 -24.66 4.37 -6.32
N LYS A 23 -24.40 3.10 -6.69
CA LYS A 23 -24.68 1.93 -5.84
C LYS A 23 -23.83 1.93 -4.57
N VAL A 24 -22.55 2.32 -4.67
CA VAL A 24 -21.65 2.40 -3.52
C VAL A 24 -22.11 3.48 -2.56
N VAL A 25 -22.39 4.69 -3.05
CA VAL A 25 -22.86 5.82 -2.24
C VAL A 25 -24.19 5.50 -1.57
N ALA A 26 -25.15 4.92 -2.31
CA ALA A 26 -26.47 4.55 -1.76
C ALA A 26 -26.34 3.50 -0.64
N GLY A 27 -25.47 2.49 -0.81
CA GLY A 27 -25.22 1.51 0.24
C GLY A 27 -24.61 2.09 1.50
N LEU A 28 -23.72 3.07 1.37
CA LEU A 28 -23.11 3.76 2.52
C LEU A 28 -24.09 4.66 3.27
N LYS A 29 -24.99 5.33 2.58
CA LYS A 29 -26.04 6.19 3.19
C LYS A 29 -26.98 5.43 4.12
N ASN A 30 -27.17 4.13 3.91
CA ASN A 30 -28.00 3.30 4.76
C ASN A 30 -27.35 2.94 6.10
N LEU A 31 -26.07 3.30 6.31
CA LEU A 31 -25.33 3.00 7.53
C LEU A 31 -25.36 4.22 8.46
N SER A 32 -26.02 4.11 9.60
CA SER A 32 -26.26 5.22 10.55
C SER A 32 -24.98 5.84 11.13
N PHE A 33 -23.88 5.11 11.14
CA PHE A 33 -22.58 5.58 11.61
C PHE A 33 -21.78 6.33 10.54
N VAL A 34 -22.16 6.24 9.25
CA VAL A 34 -21.54 7.02 8.17
C VAL A 34 -22.09 8.44 8.21
N ASP A 35 -21.25 9.39 8.64
CA ASP A 35 -21.61 10.78 8.82
C ASP A 35 -21.20 11.67 7.62
N GLU A 36 -20.20 11.20 6.87
CA GLU A 36 -19.69 11.91 5.69
C GLU A 36 -19.24 10.92 4.62
N ILE A 37 -19.63 11.17 3.38
CA ILE A 37 -19.15 10.42 2.20
C ILE A 37 -18.44 11.39 1.28
N ILE A 38 -17.14 11.18 1.07
CA ILE A 38 -16.28 12.00 0.21
C ILE A 38 -15.88 11.15 -1.00
N VAL A 39 -16.41 11.50 -2.17
CA VAL A 39 -15.93 10.94 -3.45
C VAL A 39 -14.85 11.86 -3.97
N VAL A 40 -13.64 11.30 -4.17
CA VAL A 40 -12.55 12.03 -4.81
C VAL A 40 -12.46 11.56 -6.27
N ASP A 41 -12.96 12.39 -7.16
CA ASP A 41 -12.94 12.17 -8.61
C ASP A 41 -11.56 12.53 -9.18
N ASP A 42 -10.82 11.54 -9.64
CA ASP A 42 -9.43 11.68 -10.13
C ASP A 42 -9.37 12.09 -11.61
N GLY A 43 -10.18 13.06 -11.99
CA GLY A 43 -10.24 13.58 -13.37
C GLY A 43 -10.95 12.61 -14.32
N SER A 44 -12.11 12.09 -13.92
CA SER A 44 -12.95 11.24 -14.78
C SER A 44 -13.39 11.96 -16.05
N THR A 45 -13.52 11.21 -17.12
CA THR A 45 -13.99 11.68 -18.45
C THR A 45 -15.42 11.23 -18.75
N ASP A 46 -16.01 10.41 -17.87
CA ASP A 46 -17.38 9.94 -17.92
C ASP A 46 -18.28 10.70 -16.93
N SER A 47 -19.49 10.22 -16.67
CA SER A 47 -20.45 10.84 -15.78
C SER A 47 -20.22 10.58 -14.28
N THR A 48 -19.08 10.02 -13.89
CA THR A 48 -18.77 9.63 -12.49
C THR A 48 -19.01 10.77 -11.51
N LYS A 49 -18.45 11.96 -11.80
CA LYS A 49 -18.58 13.14 -10.95
C LYS A 49 -20.03 13.55 -10.76
N GLN A 50 -20.77 13.66 -11.86
CA GLN A 50 -22.17 14.11 -11.83
C GLN A 50 -23.03 13.12 -11.02
N ILE A 51 -22.88 11.82 -11.27
CA ILE A 51 -23.63 10.77 -10.57
C ILE A 51 -23.30 10.75 -9.07
N ALA A 52 -22.03 10.98 -8.69
CA ALA A 52 -21.63 11.05 -7.30
C ALA A 52 -22.30 12.23 -6.56
N ILE A 53 -22.39 13.42 -7.20
CA ILE A 53 -23.08 14.59 -6.68
C ILE A 53 -24.59 14.30 -6.52
N GLU A 54 -25.22 13.79 -7.56
CA GLU A 54 -26.65 13.44 -7.55
C GLU A 54 -26.98 12.35 -6.52
N SER A 55 -26.04 11.44 -6.26
CA SER A 55 -26.14 10.45 -5.19
C SER A 55 -26.00 11.08 -3.79
N GLY A 56 -25.67 12.39 -3.69
CA GLY A 56 -25.61 13.17 -2.45
C GLY A 56 -24.35 12.87 -1.63
N SER A 57 -23.23 12.64 -2.27
CA SER A 57 -21.89 12.65 -1.65
C SER A 57 -21.24 14.03 -1.81
N LYS A 58 -20.28 14.34 -0.93
CA LYS A 58 -19.35 15.45 -1.13
C LYS A 58 -18.34 15.04 -2.20
N VAL A 59 -18.18 15.83 -3.26
CA VAL A 59 -17.28 15.50 -4.35
C VAL A 59 -16.13 16.50 -4.42
N ILE A 60 -14.90 15.98 -4.45
CA ILE A 60 -13.67 16.73 -4.69
C ILE A 60 -13.09 16.23 -6.01
N SER A 61 -12.83 17.13 -6.96
CA SER A 61 -12.32 16.74 -8.28
C SER A 61 -10.89 17.23 -8.47
N HIS A 62 -10.03 16.35 -8.94
CA HIS A 62 -8.72 16.70 -9.47
C HIS A 62 -8.87 17.20 -10.93
N GLN A 63 -8.10 18.22 -11.32
CA GLN A 63 -8.11 18.71 -12.70
C GLN A 63 -7.52 17.68 -13.69
N ASN A 64 -6.52 16.91 -13.22
CA ASN A 64 -5.85 15.85 -13.96
C ASN A 64 -5.73 14.61 -13.08
N THR A 65 -5.59 13.44 -13.70
CA THR A 65 -5.37 12.17 -12.99
C THR A 65 -4.08 12.21 -12.17
N CYS A 66 -4.21 12.25 -10.85
CA CYS A 66 -3.14 12.26 -9.87
C CYS A 66 -2.81 10.87 -9.32
N GLY A 67 -3.76 9.95 -9.42
CA GLY A 67 -3.67 8.55 -9.03
C GLY A 67 -4.41 8.20 -7.73
N TYR A 68 -4.72 6.94 -7.58
CA TYR A 68 -5.48 6.35 -6.46
C TYR A 68 -5.04 6.84 -5.07
N GLY A 69 -3.72 6.79 -4.79
CA GLY A 69 -3.18 7.23 -3.51
C GLY A 69 -3.30 8.75 -3.30
N ALA A 70 -3.23 9.55 -4.38
CA ALA A 70 -3.45 10.99 -4.31
C ALA A 70 -4.90 11.29 -3.94
N SER A 71 -5.85 10.57 -4.53
CA SER A 71 -7.29 10.71 -4.21
C SER A 71 -7.57 10.36 -2.75
N LEU A 72 -6.98 9.28 -2.24
CA LEU A 72 -7.09 8.95 -0.82
C LEU A 72 -6.53 10.07 0.07
N LYS A 73 -5.35 10.62 -0.25
CA LYS A 73 -4.74 11.72 0.53
C LYS A 73 -5.64 12.96 0.56
N THR A 74 -6.19 13.33 -0.59
CA THR A 74 -7.13 14.45 -0.69
C THR A 74 -8.32 14.23 0.22
N GLY A 75 -8.96 13.06 0.16
CA GLY A 75 -10.09 12.73 1.02
C GLY A 75 -9.74 12.65 2.51
N ILE A 76 -8.56 12.16 2.88
CA ILE A 76 -8.07 12.12 4.27
C ILE A 76 -7.95 13.53 4.85
N ILE A 77 -7.33 14.44 4.09
CA ILE A 77 -7.11 15.83 4.53
C ILE A 77 -8.47 16.52 4.74
N ASP A 78 -9.41 16.31 3.83
CA ASP A 78 -10.69 17.00 3.80
C ASP A 78 -11.77 16.37 4.71
N SER A 79 -11.55 15.15 5.22
CA SER A 79 -12.49 14.45 6.12
C SER A 79 -12.60 15.16 7.48
N LYS A 80 -13.80 15.15 8.08
CA LYS A 80 -14.08 15.83 9.35
C LYS A 80 -13.97 14.92 10.58
N ASN A 81 -14.18 13.59 10.41
CA ASN A 81 -14.23 12.66 11.55
C ASN A 81 -12.85 12.06 11.86
N ASP A 82 -12.64 11.69 13.12
CA ASP A 82 -11.41 11.09 13.63
C ASP A 82 -11.20 9.65 13.15
N VAL A 83 -12.28 8.97 12.77
CA VAL A 83 -12.23 7.65 12.16
C VAL A 83 -12.63 7.78 10.69
N ILE A 84 -11.76 7.29 9.82
CA ILE A 84 -11.95 7.33 8.38
C ILE A 84 -11.98 5.91 7.81
N ALA A 85 -12.81 5.71 6.80
CA ALA A 85 -12.85 4.47 6.04
C ALA A 85 -12.53 4.72 4.56
N PHE A 86 -11.87 3.76 3.92
CA PHE A 86 -11.67 3.73 2.47
C PHE A 86 -12.51 2.62 1.88
N ILE A 87 -13.15 2.89 0.76
CA ILE A 87 -13.87 1.90 -0.04
C ILE A 87 -13.71 2.22 -1.53
N ASP A 88 -13.49 1.19 -2.35
CA ASP A 88 -13.33 1.37 -3.80
C ASP A 88 -14.68 1.67 -4.48
N ALA A 89 -14.67 2.50 -5.53
CA ALA A 89 -15.87 2.94 -6.27
C ALA A 89 -16.49 1.83 -7.16
N ASP A 90 -15.85 0.67 -7.32
CA ASP A 90 -16.19 -0.37 -8.28
C ASP A 90 -17.24 -1.41 -7.79
N ALA A 91 -17.82 -1.15 -6.62
CA ALA A 91 -18.82 -1.98 -5.95
C ALA A 91 -18.38 -3.44 -5.66
N GLN A 92 -17.06 -3.71 -5.61
CA GLN A 92 -16.56 -5.03 -5.20
C GLN A 92 -16.72 -5.27 -3.70
N HIS A 93 -16.64 -4.23 -2.89
CA HIS A 93 -16.78 -4.28 -1.43
C HIS A 93 -18.22 -4.00 -1.01
N SER A 94 -18.69 -4.73 0.00
CA SER A 94 -19.99 -4.49 0.60
C SER A 94 -19.88 -3.44 1.68
N PRO A 95 -20.71 -2.35 1.66
CA PRO A 95 -20.73 -1.37 2.75
C PRO A 95 -20.98 -2.00 4.13
N GLU A 96 -21.72 -3.10 4.19
CA GLU A 96 -22.02 -3.84 5.43
C GLU A 96 -20.77 -4.47 6.06
N ASP A 97 -19.70 -4.71 5.29
CA ASP A 97 -18.43 -5.17 5.85
C ASP A 97 -17.81 -4.12 6.81
N LEU A 98 -18.11 -2.83 6.61
CA LEU A 98 -17.68 -1.75 7.50
C LEU A 98 -18.23 -1.92 8.92
N ILE A 99 -19.45 -2.46 9.08
CA ILE A 99 -20.06 -2.71 10.40
C ILE A 99 -19.13 -3.62 11.22
N ARG A 100 -18.79 -4.76 10.66
CA ARG A 100 -17.92 -5.76 11.33
C ARG A 100 -16.51 -5.23 11.57
N MET A 101 -15.99 -4.41 10.66
CA MET A 101 -14.66 -3.82 10.78
C MET A 101 -14.62 -2.74 11.86
N LEU A 102 -15.70 -1.95 12.02
CA LEU A 102 -15.79 -0.87 12.99
C LEU A 102 -15.75 -1.38 14.43
N GLU A 103 -16.20 -2.60 14.69
CA GLU A 103 -16.13 -3.23 16.01
C GLU A 103 -14.69 -3.34 16.55
N TYR A 104 -13.70 -3.46 15.65
CA TYR A 104 -12.30 -3.66 16.04
C TYR A 104 -11.50 -2.35 16.18
N ILE A 105 -12.05 -1.17 15.80
CA ILE A 105 -11.26 0.06 15.73
C ILE A 105 -10.87 0.63 17.11
N ASP A 106 -11.57 0.26 18.17
CA ASP A 106 -11.22 0.68 19.53
C ASP A 106 -9.90 0.04 19.98
N GLU A 107 -9.76 -1.24 19.71
CA GLU A 107 -8.60 -2.03 20.13
C GLU A 107 -7.44 -1.96 19.12
N HIS A 108 -7.72 -1.54 17.88
CA HIS A 108 -6.74 -1.50 16.80
C HIS A 108 -6.62 -0.10 16.19
N ASP A 109 -5.48 0.17 15.60
CA ASP A 109 -5.16 1.46 15.00
C ASP A 109 -5.62 1.51 13.53
N ILE A 110 -5.64 0.34 12.88
CA ILE A 110 -6.15 0.15 11.53
C ILE A 110 -6.79 -1.23 11.40
N VAL A 111 -7.91 -1.29 10.71
CA VAL A 111 -8.61 -2.53 10.33
C VAL A 111 -8.62 -2.63 8.82
N ILE A 112 -8.13 -3.74 8.27
CA ILE A 112 -8.00 -3.98 6.83
C ILE A 112 -8.87 -5.17 6.45
N GLY A 113 -9.68 -5.04 5.41
CA GLY A 113 -10.40 -6.16 4.84
C GLY A 113 -9.45 -7.18 4.23
N ALA A 114 -9.68 -8.46 4.46
CA ALA A 114 -8.94 -9.55 3.86
C ALA A 114 -9.87 -10.39 2.99
N ARG A 115 -9.72 -10.27 1.67
CA ARG A 115 -10.55 -11.02 0.72
C ARG A 115 -10.29 -12.52 0.85
N GLN A 116 -11.33 -13.27 1.10
CA GLN A 116 -11.25 -14.72 1.07
C GLN A 116 -10.95 -15.22 -0.35
N THR A 117 -10.17 -16.29 -0.47
CA THR A 117 -9.64 -16.82 -1.74
C THR A 117 -10.72 -17.00 -2.80
N GLY A 118 -10.50 -16.47 -4.00
CA GLY A 118 -11.44 -16.54 -5.13
C GLY A 118 -11.35 -15.35 -6.10
N THR A 119 -10.50 -14.35 -5.85
CA THR A 119 -10.38 -13.21 -6.76
C THR A 119 -9.74 -13.60 -8.08
N HIS A 120 -10.50 -13.47 -9.17
CA HIS A 120 -10.09 -13.69 -10.55
C HIS A 120 -9.04 -12.66 -10.98
N SER A 121 -7.76 -12.91 -10.64
CA SER A 121 -6.65 -12.13 -11.20
C SER A 121 -6.14 -12.80 -12.48
N PRO A 122 -5.93 -12.05 -13.57
CA PRO A 122 -5.32 -12.58 -14.79
C PRO A 122 -3.99 -13.28 -14.50
N LEU A 123 -3.73 -14.43 -15.15
CA LEU A 123 -2.58 -15.31 -14.91
C LEU A 123 -1.22 -14.58 -15.03
N TRP A 124 -1.09 -13.66 -15.98
CA TRP A 124 0.15 -12.89 -16.22
C TRP A 124 0.52 -11.92 -15.09
N ARG A 125 -0.44 -11.53 -14.22
CA ARG A 125 -0.18 -10.69 -13.03
C ARG A 125 0.31 -11.48 -11.81
N LYS A 126 0.19 -12.81 -11.84
CA LYS A 126 0.52 -13.66 -10.68
C LYS A 126 1.98 -13.58 -10.25
N PRO A 127 3.02 -13.60 -11.15
CA PRO A 127 4.42 -13.56 -10.73
C PRO A 127 4.78 -12.28 -9.98
N GLY A 128 4.42 -11.10 -10.51
CA GLY A 128 4.69 -9.83 -9.86
C GLY A 128 3.97 -9.68 -8.50
N LYS A 129 2.70 -10.10 -8.44
CA LYS A 129 1.96 -10.11 -7.16
C LYS A 129 2.59 -11.06 -6.15
N LYS A 130 3.05 -12.24 -6.57
CA LYS A 130 3.71 -13.22 -5.70
C LYS A 130 5.01 -12.66 -5.13
N LEU A 131 5.82 -12.00 -5.97
CA LEU A 131 7.07 -11.36 -5.55
C LEU A 131 6.84 -10.28 -4.51
N ILE A 132 5.90 -9.36 -4.76
CA ILE A 132 5.56 -8.29 -3.81
C ILE A 132 5.03 -8.89 -2.50
N HIS A 133 4.17 -9.91 -2.58
CA HIS A 133 3.59 -10.55 -1.40
C HIS A 133 4.67 -11.28 -0.57
N MET A 134 5.60 -11.96 -1.24
CA MET A 134 6.72 -12.62 -0.58
C MET A 134 7.63 -11.62 0.12
N LEU A 135 7.98 -10.52 -0.56
CA LEU A 135 8.78 -9.45 0.03
C LEU A 135 8.06 -8.79 1.21
N ALA A 136 6.77 -8.48 1.07
CA ALA A 136 5.99 -7.88 2.14
C ALA A 136 5.90 -8.80 3.37
N ASN A 137 5.70 -10.10 3.18
CA ASN A 137 5.71 -11.09 4.26
C ASN A 137 7.08 -11.18 4.93
N TYR A 138 8.15 -11.18 4.15
CA TYR A 138 9.52 -11.18 4.66
C TYR A 138 9.80 -9.93 5.51
N LEU A 139 9.43 -8.75 5.01
CA LEU A 139 9.58 -7.49 5.74
C LEU A 139 8.69 -7.45 6.99
N ALA A 140 7.45 -7.91 6.91
CA ALA A 140 6.51 -7.91 8.03
C ALA A 140 6.88 -8.93 9.12
N GLY A 141 7.57 -10.01 8.77
CA GLY A 141 7.86 -11.11 9.68
C GLY A 141 6.71 -12.11 9.88
N PHE A 142 5.60 -11.94 9.17
CA PHE A 142 4.46 -12.87 9.16
C PHE A 142 3.71 -12.83 7.81
N LYS A 143 2.82 -13.81 7.62
CA LYS A 143 2.01 -13.90 6.39
C LYS A 143 0.86 -12.90 6.42
N ILE A 144 0.93 -11.86 5.59
CA ILE A 144 -0.13 -10.86 5.43
C ILE A 144 -1.28 -11.48 4.62
N PRO A 145 -2.53 -11.47 5.13
CA PRO A 145 -3.66 -12.08 4.43
C PRO A 145 -4.00 -11.40 3.10
N ASP A 146 -4.07 -10.08 3.06
CA ASP A 146 -4.34 -9.28 1.86
C ASP A 146 -3.60 -7.94 1.90
N LEU A 147 -2.67 -7.74 0.96
CA LEU A 147 -1.86 -6.52 0.87
C LEU A 147 -2.56 -5.35 0.19
N ASN A 148 -3.51 -5.65 -0.71
CA ASN A 148 -4.03 -4.69 -1.68
C ASN A 148 -5.52 -4.41 -1.49
N CYS A 149 -6.12 -4.82 -0.39
CA CYS A 149 -7.53 -4.52 -0.13
C CYS A 149 -7.72 -3.01 0.04
N GLY A 150 -8.66 -2.42 -0.71
CA GLY A 150 -9.05 -1.01 -0.61
C GLY A 150 -9.96 -0.73 0.59
N LEU A 151 -10.68 -1.74 1.09
CA LEU A 151 -11.57 -1.57 2.24
C LEU A 151 -10.78 -1.53 3.54
N ARG A 152 -10.76 -0.36 4.19
CA ARG A 152 -9.97 -0.12 5.41
C ARG A 152 -10.68 0.87 6.31
N ILE A 153 -10.48 0.73 7.62
CA ILE A 153 -10.84 1.73 8.63
C ILE A 153 -9.57 2.09 9.40
N ILE A 154 -9.34 3.38 9.62
CA ILE A 154 -8.15 3.89 10.29
C ILE A 154 -8.46 5.14 11.11
N LYS A 155 -7.77 5.33 12.22
CA LYS A 155 -7.78 6.59 12.98
C LYS A 155 -7.00 7.65 12.19
N LYS A 156 -7.64 8.78 11.91
CA LYS A 156 -7.13 9.84 11.03
C LYS A 156 -5.80 10.43 11.51
N ASP A 157 -5.67 10.67 12.81
CA ASP A 157 -4.47 11.21 13.45
C ASP A 157 -3.23 10.34 13.21
N LEU A 158 -3.42 9.03 13.08
CA LEU A 158 -2.32 8.08 12.87
C LEU A 158 -1.80 8.07 11.43
N ILE A 159 -2.60 8.44 10.44
CA ILE A 159 -2.17 8.43 9.03
C ILE A 159 -1.71 9.81 8.53
N LEU A 160 -2.26 10.88 9.07
CA LEU A 160 -1.98 12.25 8.64
C LEU A 160 -0.47 12.61 8.57
N PRO A 161 0.37 12.30 9.58
CA PRO A 161 1.79 12.63 9.57
C PRO A 161 2.57 11.96 8.44
N TYR A 162 2.04 10.83 7.92
CA TYR A 162 2.74 9.97 6.97
C TYR A 162 2.27 10.12 5.52
N LEU A 163 1.31 11.00 5.23
CA LEU A 163 0.75 11.14 3.88
C LEU A 163 1.81 11.44 2.81
N LYS A 164 2.84 12.22 3.14
CA LYS A 164 3.92 12.55 2.22
C LYS A 164 4.80 11.36 1.84
N ILE A 165 4.87 10.34 2.71
CA ILE A 165 5.68 9.13 2.50
C ILE A 165 4.98 8.16 1.55
N PHE A 166 3.65 8.09 1.62
CA PHE A 166 2.89 7.16 0.80
C PHE A 166 2.85 7.58 -0.67
N PRO A 167 2.89 6.61 -1.60
CA PRO A 167 2.84 6.90 -3.03
C PRO A 167 1.48 7.43 -3.47
N ASN A 168 1.44 8.18 -4.57
CA ASN A 168 0.20 8.72 -5.13
C ASN A 168 -0.57 7.72 -5.99
N LYS A 169 0.03 6.57 -6.35
CA LYS A 169 -0.56 5.54 -7.22
C LYS A 169 -1.11 4.34 -6.43
N PHE A 170 -1.46 3.26 -7.13
CA PHE A 170 -2.05 2.03 -6.55
C PHE A 170 -1.22 1.34 -5.47
N SER A 171 0.09 1.60 -5.42
CA SER A 171 0.97 1.09 -4.37
C SER A 171 0.71 1.68 -2.98
N PHE A 172 -0.17 2.68 -2.85
CA PHE A 172 -0.57 3.26 -1.56
C PHE A 172 -1.01 2.17 -0.57
N SER A 173 -1.93 1.29 -0.99
CA SER A 173 -2.47 0.24 -0.14
C SER A 173 -1.39 -0.73 0.35
N THR A 174 -0.53 -1.20 -0.55
CA THR A 174 0.58 -2.11 -0.20
C THR A 174 1.58 -1.44 0.74
N THR A 175 2.03 -0.21 0.39
CA THR A 175 3.04 0.50 1.16
C THR A 175 2.53 0.86 2.55
N SER A 176 1.29 1.36 2.66
CA SER A 176 0.69 1.71 3.95
C SER A 176 0.48 0.49 4.84
N THR A 177 0.05 -0.66 4.29
CA THR A 177 -0.09 -1.90 5.07
C THR A 177 1.24 -2.31 5.71
N VAL A 178 2.32 -2.41 4.90
CA VAL A 178 3.64 -2.77 5.43
C VAL A 178 4.16 -1.72 6.41
N PHE A 179 3.92 -0.43 6.10
CA PHE A 179 4.30 0.67 6.98
C PHE A 179 3.67 0.53 8.36
N PHE A 180 2.35 0.40 8.46
CA PHE A 180 1.67 0.31 9.76
C PHE A 180 2.12 -0.91 10.55
N ILE A 181 2.36 -2.05 9.89
CA ILE A 181 2.88 -3.26 10.53
C ILE A 181 4.29 -3.02 11.08
N LYS A 182 5.19 -2.46 10.28
CA LYS A 182 6.60 -2.27 10.65
C LYS A 182 6.82 -1.18 11.69
N ASP A 183 5.97 -0.17 11.67
CA ASP A 183 6.00 0.90 12.67
C ASP A 183 5.25 0.54 13.97
N GLY A 184 4.83 -0.73 14.13
CA GLY A 184 4.30 -1.25 15.39
C GLY A 184 2.86 -0.82 15.69
N PHE A 185 2.10 -0.38 14.68
CA PHE A 185 0.66 -0.13 14.84
C PHE A 185 -0.11 -1.43 14.98
N ARG A 186 -1.20 -1.40 15.74
CA ARG A 186 -2.10 -2.54 15.93
C ARG A 186 -2.98 -2.71 14.70
N VAL A 187 -2.55 -3.62 13.80
CA VAL A 187 -3.24 -3.91 12.55
C VAL A 187 -4.12 -5.15 12.69
N LYS A 188 -5.40 -5.04 12.38
CA LYS A 188 -6.36 -6.16 12.31
C LYS A 188 -6.73 -6.45 10.86
N PHE A 189 -6.72 -7.72 10.49
CA PHE A 189 -7.27 -8.19 9.23
C PHE A 189 -8.63 -8.87 9.48
N THR A 190 -9.67 -8.39 8.79
CA THR A 190 -11.04 -8.92 8.92
C THR A 190 -11.45 -9.59 7.61
N PRO A 191 -11.87 -10.86 7.62
CA PRO A 191 -12.33 -11.54 6.41
C PRO A 191 -13.52 -10.81 5.78
N ILE A 192 -13.44 -10.57 4.47
CA ILE A 192 -14.51 -9.96 3.67
C ILE A 192 -14.76 -10.76 2.40
N HIS A 193 -15.98 -10.62 1.87
CA HIS A 193 -16.38 -11.23 0.59
C HIS A 193 -16.35 -10.17 -0.51
N ALA A 194 -15.39 -10.32 -1.45
CA ALA A 194 -15.36 -9.45 -2.62
C ALA A 194 -16.33 -9.95 -3.70
N LYS A 195 -17.21 -9.07 -4.15
CA LYS A 195 -18.13 -9.30 -5.28
C LYS A 195 -17.39 -9.13 -6.62
N LYS A 196 -18.01 -9.54 -7.72
CA LYS A 196 -17.50 -9.26 -9.06
C LYS A 196 -17.55 -7.74 -9.31
N ARG A 197 -16.47 -7.17 -9.86
CA ARG A 197 -16.38 -5.76 -10.22
C ARG A 197 -17.49 -5.38 -11.22
N ILE A 198 -18.08 -4.21 -11.03
CA ILE A 198 -18.93 -3.54 -12.00
C ILE A 198 -18.00 -2.58 -12.80
N GLY A 199 -17.98 -2.68 -14.13
CA GLY A 199 -17.12 -1.86 -14.99
C GLY A 199 -15.81 -2.52 -15.41
N THR A 200 -14.93 -1.74 -16.06
CA THR A 200 -13.66 -2.19 -16.66
C THR A 200 -12.47 -1.77 -15.80
N SER A 201 -11.46 -2.65 -15.71
CA SER A 201 -10.23 -2.31 -14.97
C SER A 201 -9.36 -1.35 -15.76
N THR A 202 -9.04 -0.21 -15.21
CA THR A 202 -8.13 0.79 -15.80
C THR A 202 -6.65 0.42 -15.70
N LEU A 203 -6.31 -0.69 -15.03
CA LEU A 203 -4.94 -1.16 -14.86
C LEU A 203 -4.37 -1.75 -16.16
N LYS A 204 -3.54 -1.00 -16.87
CA LYS A 204 -2.83 -1.41 -18.10
C LYS A 204 -1.53 -2.20 -17.83
N ILE A 205 -1.00 -2.87 -18.87
CA ILE A 205 0.14 -3.83 -18.82
C ILE A 205 1.52 -3.21 -18.48
N ARG A 206 1.67 -1.89 -18.42
CA ARG A 206 2.95 -1.17 -18.19
C ARG A 206 3.61 -1.42 -16.80
N HIS A 207 3.13 -2.38 -16.03
CA HIS A 207 3.38 -2.48 -14.59
C HIS A 207 4.63 -3.30 -14.16
N GLY A 208 5.47 -3.77 -15.07
CA GLY A 208 6.71 -4.45 -14.67
C GLY A 208 7.68 -3.50 -13.94
N LEU A 209 7.91 -2.32 -14.53
CA LEU A 209 8.74 -1.27 -13.92
C LEU A 209 8.11 -0.72 -12.63
N ASP A 210 6.80 -0.48 -12.61
CA ASP A 210 6.10 -0.02 -11.40
C ASP A 210 6.22 -1.04 -10.26
N THR A 211 6.23 -2.34 -10.58
CA THR A 211 6.44 -3.41 -9.60
C THR A 211 7.86 -3.38 -9.04
N ILE A 212 8.88 -3.22 -9.89
CA ILE A 212 10.28 -3.11 -9.47
C ILE A 212 10.47 -1.87 -8.59
N ILE A 213 9.94 -0.72 -9.02
CA ILE A 213 10.02 0.53 -8.24
C ILE A 213 9.33 0.37 -6.88
N LEU A 214 8.17 -0.31 -6.82
CA LEU A 214 7.50 -0.59 -5.56
C LEU A 214 8.36 -1.48 -4.65
N VAL A 215 8.94 -2.55 -5.20
CA VAL A 215 9.84 -3.45 -4.46
C VAL A 215 11.05 -2.68 -3.90
N LEU A 216 11.72 -1.88 -4.74
CA LEU A 216 12.85 -1.05 -4.31
C LEU A 216 12.44 -0.05 -3.22
N ARG A 217 11.29 0.61 -3.39
CA ARG A 217 10.75 1.53 -2.38
C ARG A 217 10.47 0.84 -1.06
N MET A 218 9.86 -0.34 -1.07
CA MET A 218 9.59 -1.09 0.15
C MET A 218 10.89 -1.49 0.86
N ILE A 219 11.90 -1.95 0.11
CA ILE A 219 13.21 -2.29 0.66
C ILE A 219 13.84 -1.07 1.36
N THR A 220 13.96 0.04 0.63
CA THR A 220 14.64 1.25 1.15
C THR A 220 13.87 1.94 2.28
N LEU A 221 12.55 1.78 2.34
CA LEU A 221 11.72 2.40 3.37
C LEU A 221 11.73 1.65 4.70
N PHE A 222 11.82 0.31 4.67
CA PHE A 222 11.51 -0.46 5.88
C PHE A 222 12.70 -1.14 6.52
N GLU A 223 13.45 -1.92 5.79
CA GLU A 223 14.62 -2.63 6.31
C GLU A 223 15.65 -2.88 5.19
N PRO A 224 16.32 -1.84 4.72
CA PRO A 224 17.25 -1.96 3.61
C PRO A 224 18.39 -2.93 3.92
N PHE A 225 18.88 -2.94 5.16
CA PHE A 225 20.00 -3.78 5.55
C PHE A 225 19.71 -5.29 5.41
N LYS A 226 18.46 -5.72 5.64
CA LYS A 226 18.04 -7.12 5.46
C LYS A 226 18.22 -7.65 4.02
N ILE A 227 18.30 -6.75 3.05
CA ILE A 227 18.43 -7.11 1.63
C ILE A 227 19.82 -6.80 1.11
N PHE A 228 20.36 -5.61 1.42
CA PHE A 228 21.68 -5.23 0.94
C PHE A 228 22.81 -6.06 1.56
N LEU A 229 22.71 -6.44 2.84
CA LEU A 229 23.73 -7.25 3.52
C LEU A 229 23.89 -8.65 2.91
N PRO A 230 22.85 -9.47 2.70
CA PRO A 230 23.00 -10.76 2.04
C PRO A 230 23.54 -10.65 0.61
N ILE A 231 23.15 -9.61 -0.14
CA ILE A 231 23.65 -9.37 -1.49
C ILE A 231 25.14 -9.05 -1.45
N SER A 232 25.59 -8.16 -0.57
CA SER A 232 27.00 -7.80 -0.44
C SER A 232 27.86 -9.01 -0.03
N ILE A 233 27.40 -9.80 0.94
CA ILE A 233 28.07 -11.04 1.36
C ILE A 233 28.16 -12.03 0.19
N SER A 234 27.10 -12.17 -0.60
CA SER A 234 27.11 -13.09 -1.76
C SER A 234 28.12 -12.66 -2.82
N ILE A 235 28.15 -11.35 -3.16
CA ILE A 235 29.13 -10.80 -4.12
C ILE A 235 30.55 -10.95 -3.58
N PHE A 236 30.78 -10.66 -2.30
CA PHE A 236 32.07 -10.81 -1.65
C PHE A 236 32.55 -12.25 -1.67
N SER A 237 31.69 -13.21 -1.26
CA SER A 237 32.03 -14.64 -1.23
C SER A 237 32.35 -15.16 -2.62
N PHE A 238 31.58 -14.77 -3.64
CA PHE A 238 31.85 -15.13 -5.03
C PHE A 238 33.19 -14.55 -5.51
N GLY A 239 33.44 -13.26 -5.26
CA GLY A 239 34.68 -12.60 -5.61
C GLY A 239 35.91 -13.21 -4.89
N PHE A 240 35.75 -13.57 -3.60
CA PHE A 240 36.80 -14.21 -2.81
C PHE A 240 37.13 -15.60 -3.33
N ILE A 241 36.11 -16.43 -3.60
CA ILE A 241 36.33 -17.77 -4.18
C ILE A 241 36.99 -17.67 -5.54
N TYR A 242 36.56 -16.71 -6.37
CA TYR A 242 37.15 -16.48 -7.70
C TYR A 242 38.62 -16.07 -7.59
N ALA A 243 38.94 -15.12 -6.69
CA ALA A 243 40.31 -14.71 -6.40
C ALA A 243 41.20 -15.89 -5.93
N LEU A 244 40.66 -16.72 -5.03
CA LEU A 244 41.36 -17.88 -4.52
C LEU A 244 41.73 -18.88 -5.64
N VAL A 245 40.76 -19.15 -6.53
CA VAL A 245 41.01 -20.02 -7.71
C VAL A 245 42.08 -19.44 -8.64
N GLU A 246 42.03 -18.13 -8.90
CA GLU A 246 43.03 -17.45 -9.73
C GLU A 246 44.45 -17.53 -9.15
N VAL A 247 44.58 -17.22 -7.84
CA VAL A 247 45.88 -17.30 -7.15
C VAL A 247 46.42 -18.73 -7.14
N LEU A 248 45.60 -19.73 -6.87
CA LEU A 248 46.01 -21.12 -6.80
C LEU A 248 46.36 -21.72 -8.17
N ARG A 249 45.61 -21.36 -9.24
CA ARG A 249 45.86 -21.92 -10.60
C ARG A 249 46.83 -21.11 -11.43
N PHE A 250 46.74 -19.79 -11.35
CA PHE A 250 47.43 -18.90 -12.28
C PHE A 250 48.48 -18.02 -11.61
N ARG A 251 48.60 -18.05 -10.27
CA ARG A 251 49.46 -17.19 -9.45
C ARG A 251 49.34 -15.71 -9.78
N GLN A 252 48.16 -15.30 -10.20
CA GLN A 252 47.83 -13.93 -10.57
C GLN A 252 46.57 -13.48 -9.82
N PHE A 253 46.44 -12.18 -9.67
CA PHE A 253 45.28 -11.54 -9.09
C PHE A 253 44.62 -10.67 -10.18
N SER A 254 43.39 -10.96 -10.56
CA SER A 254 42.74 -10.26 -11.67
C SER A 254 42.01 -8.98 -11.23
N ALA A 255 41.86 -8.06 -12.20
CA ALA A 255 41.01 -6.88 -12.02
C ALA A 255 39.57 -7.25 -11.70
N THR A 256 39.09 -8.42 -12.15
CA THR A 256 37.74 -8.93 -11.89
C THR A 256 37.53 -9.23 -10.41
N SER A 257 38.48 -9.89 -9.75
CA SER A 257 38.43 -10.17 -8.32
C SER A 257 38.40 -8.89 -7.50
N LEU A 258 39.24 -7.92 -7.87
CA LEU A 258 39.27 -6.60 -7.22
C LEU A 258 37.95 -5.85 -7.42
N PHE A 259 37.39 -5.86 -8.64
CA PHE A 259 36.11 -5.23 -8.95
C PHE A 259 34.97 -5.82 -8.11
N LEU A 260 34.89 -7.15 -7.98
CA LEU A 260 33.88 -7.82 -7.16
C LEU A 260 34.01 -7.44 -5.67
N GLY A 261 35.26 -7.35 -5.17
CA GLY A 261 35.52 -6.88 -3.81
C GLY A 261 35.05 -5.46 -3.57
N ILE A 262 35.38 -4.53 -4.47
CA ILE A 262 34.94 -3.12 -4.39
C ILE A 262 33.42 -3.03 -4.52
N ALA A 263 32.81 -3.76 -5.47
CA ALA A 263 31.36 -3.77 -5.67
C ALA A 263 30.62 -4.27 -4.43
N SER A 264 31.11 -5.34 -3.78
CA SER A 264 30.52 -5.83 -2.54
C SER A 264 30.56 -4.79 -1.41
N LEU A 265 31.68 -4.09 -1.28
CA LEU A 265 31.88 -3.06 -0.28
C LEU A 265 30.94 -1.85 -0.53
N LEU A 266 30.80 -1.43 -1.78
CA LEU A 266 29.88 -0.36 -2.16
C LEU A 266 28.41 -0.74 -1.83
N VAL A 267 27.99 -1.97 -2.16
CA VAL A 267 26.64 -2.46 -1.85
C VAL A 267 26.41 -2.48 -0.33
N PHE A 268 27.42 -2.89 0.44
CA PHE A 268 27.36 -2.86 1.91
C PHE A 268 27.17 -1.44 2.44
N PHE A 269 27.98 -0.48 2.01
CA PHE A 269 27.87 0.92 2.46
C PHE A 269 26.56 1.57 2.02
N PHE A 270 26.06 1.30 0.80
CA PHE A 270 24.74 1.76 0.38
C PHE A 270 23.63 1.20 1.29
N GLY A 271 23.75 -0.08 1.67
CA GLY A 271 22.85 -0.69 2.63
C GLY A 271 22.86 0.01 4.00
N MET A 272 24.05 0.32 4.52
CA MET A 272 24.23 1.07 5.77
C MET A 272 23.60 2.47 5.72
N ILE A 273 23.90 3.24 4.67
CA ILE A 273 23.36 4.60 4.50
C ILE A 273 21.83 4.55 4.42
N ALA A 274 21.28 3.63 3.63
CA ALA A 274 19.84 3.47 3.51
C ALA A 274 19.18 3.09 4.85
N ASP A 275 19.84 2.27 5.67
CA ASP A 275 19.36 1.87 7.00
C ASP A 275 19.36 3.05 7.99
N GLN A 276 20.41 3.87 7.96
CA GLN A 276 20.45 5.09 8.76
C GLN A 276 19.32 6.07 8.39
N ILE A 277 19.06 6.25 7.09
CA ILE A 277 17.94 7.08 6.61
C ILE A 277 16.60 6.51 7.10
N ALA A 278 16.41 5.18 7.04
CA ALA A 278 15.21 4.54 7.54
C ALA A 278 15.04 4.70 9.07
N THR A 279 16.14 4.66 9.81
CA THR A 279 16.17 4.85 11.27
C THR A 279 15.83 6.28 11.67
N VAL A 280 16.46 7.28 11.05
CA VAL A 280 16.17 8.72 11.29
C VAL A 280 14.68 9.01 11.03
N ARG A 281 14.10 8.41 9.99
CA ARG A 281 12.67 8.53 9.71
C ARG A 281 11.80 7.98 10.86
N LYS A 282 12.21 6.87 11.48
CA LYS A 282 11.48 6.30 12.63
C LYS A 282 11.58 7.21 13.86
N GLU A 283 12.75 7.79 14.11
CA GLU A 283 12.97 8.69 15.26
C GLU A 283 12.16 9.98 15.18
N MET A 284 11.97 10.55 13.99
CA MET A 284 11.11 11.73 13.79
C MET A 284 9.65 11.51 14.22
N ARG A 285 9.22 10.29 14.49
CA ARG A 285 7.89 9.96 15.04
C ARG A 285 7.80 10.27 16.53
N TYR A 286 8.90 10.07 17.28
CA TYR A 286 8.88 10.18 18.75
C TYR A 286 9.13 11.60 19.25
N THR A 287 9.45 12.51 18.34
CA THR A 287 9.74 13.93 18.64
C THR A 287 8.52 14.85 18.48
N LYS A 288 7.34 14.30 18.18
CA LYS A 288 6.05 15.00 18.13
C LYS A 288 5.10 14.40 19.16
#